data_0f747043c1edc40894fe8881023c1429
#
_entry.id   0f747043c1edc40894fe8881023c1429
#
_cell.length_a   1.000
_cell.length_b   1.000
_cell.length_c   1.000
_cell.angle_alpha   90.00
_cell.angle_beta   90.00
_cell.angle_gamma   90.00
#
_symmetry.space_group_name_H-M   'P 1'
#
loop_
_entity.id
_entity.type
_entity.pdbx_description
1 polymer ?
#
loop_
_entity_poly.entity_id
_entity_poly.type
_entity_poly.pdbx_seq_one_letter_code
_entity_poly.pdbx_strand_id
1 'polypeptide(L)'
;MIDHIGIVVADLERSAAFYGDVLAPLGLRILEKHSRGTDDGWVVLSTGAPQSPFFVVAAGRPSFWGPEARPSASPIHLCFTAPSKSAVDRFHTIGVSLGARDNGAPGIRRHPFYCAFLIDFDGNNIEAGLYLKEDAQA
;
A
#
# COMPACT_ATOMS: atom_id res chain seq x y z
N MET A 1 11.88 3.90 -15.02
CA MET A 1 10.61 4.20 -14.31
C MET A 1 9.92 2.88 -13.98
N ILE A 2 9.33 2.76 -12.79
CA ILE A 2 8.62 1.54 -12.38
C ILE A 2 7.18 1.62 -12.91
N ASP A 3 6.74 0.59 -13.64
CA ASP A 3 5.38 0.45 -14.13
C ASP A 3 4.45 -0.12 -13.05
N HIS A 4 4.88 -1.18 -12.39
CA HIS A 4 4.12 -1.78 -11.29
C HIS A 4 5.04 -2.52 -10.32
N ILE A 5 4.52 -2.75 -9.13
CA ILE A 5 5.15 -3.55 -8.08
C ILE A 5 4.14 -4.57 -7.58
N GLY A 6 4.61 -5.76 -7.26
CA GLY A 6 3.79 -6.81 -6.66
C GLY A 6 4.39 -7.34 -5.37
N ILE A 7 3.51 -7.72 -4.45
CA ILE A 7 3.87 -8.44 -3.23
C ILE A 7 3.08 -9.74 -3.12
N VAL A 8 3.67 -10.73 -2.47
CA VAL A 8 2.98 -11.97 -2.12
C VAL A 8 2.59 -11.92 -0.64
N VAL A 9 1.33 -12.22 -0.37
CA VAL A 9 0.73 -12.21 0.98
C VAL A 9 0.23 -13.60 1.36
N ALA A 10 0.08 -13.84 2.65
CA ALA A 10 -0.42 -15.12 3.15
C ALA A 10 -1.95 -15.28 2.97
N ASP A 11 -2.69 -14.20 3.20
CA ASP A 11 -4.16 -14.16 3.11
C ASP A 11 -4.59 -13.05 2.15
N LEU A 12 -4.97 -13.45 0.94
CA LEU A 12 -5.33 -12.51 -0.12
C LEU A 12 -6.58 -11.70 0.24
N GLU A 13 -7.62 -12.33 0.77
CA GLU A 13 -8.88 -11.63 1.07
C GLU A 13 -8.67 -10.56 2.15
N ARG A 14 -7.94 -10.89 3.20
CA ARG A 14 -7.62 -9.95 4.27
C ARG A 14 -6.74 -8.80 3.77
N SER A 15 -5.69 -9.12 3.03
CA SER A 15 -4.76 -8.11 2.51
C SER A 15 -5.39 -7.24 1.43
N ALA A 16 -6.23 -7.81 0.55
CA ALA A 16 -6.96 -7.04 -0.46
C ALA A 16 -7.93 -6.03 0.19
N ALA A 17 -8.67 -6.45 1.20
CA ALA A 17 -9.54 -5.55 1.96
C ALA A 17 -8.74 -4.44 2.65
N PHE A 18 -7.64 -4.80 3.29
CA PHE A 18 -6.74 -3.86 3.95
C PHE A 18 -6.20 -2.81 2.97
N TYR A 19 -5.57 -3.23 1.89
CA TYR A 19 -4.99 -2.30 0.91
C TYR A 19 -6.06 -1.49 0.18
N GLY A 20 -7.21 -2.08 -0.11
CA GLY A 20 -8.35 -1.35 -0.69
C GLY A 20 -8.80 -0.19 0.20
N ASP A 21 -8.82 -0.38 1.50
CA ASP A 21 -9.28 0.62 2.46
C ASP A 21 -8.19 1.67 2.79
N VAL A 22 -6.95 1.25 3.06
CA VAL A 22 -5.89 2.21 3.45
C VAL A 22 -5.40 3.05 2.28
N LEU A 23 -5.44 2.53 1.06
CA LEU A 23 -5.00 3.25 -0.14
C LEU A 23 -6.10 4.11 -0.77
N ALA A 24 -7.37 3.92 -0.39
CA ALA A 24 -8.48 4.73 -0.89
C ALA A 24 -8.29 6.25 -0.63
N PRO A 25 -7.86 6.70 0.56
CA PRO A 25 -7.55 8.12 0.78
C PRO A 25 -6.43 8.66 -0.13
N LEU A 26 -5.58 7.78 -0.63
CA LEU A 26 -4.47 8.13 -1.52
C LEU A 26 -4.88 8.13 -3.00
N GLY A 27 -6.14 7.78 -3.29
CA GLY A 27 -6.68 7.77 -4.64
C GLY A 27 -6.55 6.44 -5.39
N LEU A 28 -6.06 5.37 -4.74
CA LEU A 28 -6.01 4.05 -5.35
C LEU A 28 -7.28 3.26 -5.01
N ARG A 29 -7.66 2.39 -5.94
CA ARG A 29 -8.78 1.46 -5.75
C ARG A 29 -8.48 0.13 -6.43
N ILE A 30 -9.17 -0.91 -6.04
CA ILE A 30 -9.08 -2.20 -6.71
C ILE A 30 -9.73 -2.08 -8.09
N LEU A 31 -8.93 -2.28 -9.15
CA LEU A 31 -9.38 -2.27 -10.53
C LEU A 31 -9.70 -3.66 -11.03
N GLU A 32 -8.94 -4.66 -10.56
CA GLU A 32 -9.10 -6.05 -10.95
C GLU A 32 -8.98 -6.94 -9.73
N LYS A 33 -9.80 -7.98 -9.68
CA LYS A 33 -9.75 -9.01 -8.64
C LYS A 33 -9.93 -10.38 -9.27
N HIS A 34 -8.93 -11.22 -9.09
CA HIS A 34 -8.88 -12.60 -9.58
C HIS A 34 -8.63 -13.56 -8.40
N SER A 35 -9.56 -13.55 -7.44
CA SER A 35 -9.43 -14.35 -6.23
C SER A 35 -10.06 -15.73 -6.39
N ARG A 36 -9.35 -16.75 -5.93
CA ARG A 36 -9.82 -18.13 -5.80
C ARG A 36 -9.76 -18.59 -4.33
N GLY A 37 -10.07 -17.68 -3.40
CA GLY A 37 -9.99 -17.91 -1.98
C GLY A 37 -8.89 -17.07 -1.32
N THR A 38 -8.55 -17.41 -0.08
CA THR A 38 -7.58 -16.64 0.71
C THR A 38 -6.13 -16.84 0.28
N ASP A 39 -5.83 -17.98 -0.31
CA ASP A 39 -4.47 -18.46 -0.61
C ASP A 39 -4.14 -18.57 -2.11
N ASP A 40 -5.02 -18.09 -2.98
CA ASP A 40 -4.80 -18.14 -4.43
C ASP A 40 -5.46 -16.98 -5.16
N GLY A 41 -4.69 -16.31 -6.03
CA GLY A 41 -5.14 -15.24 -6.90
C GLY A 41 -4.38 -13.93 -6.72
N TRP A 42 -4.96 -12.85 -7.23
CA TRP A 42 -4.36 -11.51 -7.09
C TRP A 42 -5.41 -10.41 -7.22
N VAL A 43 -5.05 -9.24 -6.73
CA VAL A 43 -5.78 -7.98 -6.96
C VAL A 43 -4.83 -6.93 -7.52
N VAL A 44 -5.36 -6.02 -8.31
CA VAL A 44 -4.62 -4.89 -8.88
C VAL A 44 -5.24 -3.60 -8.36
N LEU A 45 -4.42 -2.74 -7.76
CA LEU A 45 -4.80 -1.44 -7.25
C LEU A 45 -4.08 -0.33 -8.02
N SER A 46 -4.82 0.68 -8.43
CA SER A 46 -4.28 1.87 -9.10
C SER A 46 -5.28 3.02 -9.01
N THR A 47 -4.88 4.18 -9.51
CA THR A 47 -5.77 5.34 -9.65
C THR A 47 -6.79 5.17 -10.77
N GLY A 48 -6.50 4.32 -11.74
CA GLY A 48 -7.28 4.17 -12.96
C GLY A 48 -6.98 5.19 -14.05
N ALA A 49 -6.06 6.13 -13.80
CA ALA A 49 -5.59 7.03 -14.84
C ALA A 49 -4.72 6.29 -15.87
N PRO A 50 -4.73 6.72 -17.15
CA PRO A 50 -3.84 6.12 -18.15
C PRO A 50 -2.38 6.19 -17.72
N GLN A 51 -1.65 5.09 -17.89
CA GLN A 51 -0.21 4.97 -17.55
C GLN A 51 0.11 5.20 -16.07
N SER A 52 -0.90 5.18 -15.19
CA SER A 52 -0.66 5.22 -13.74
C SER A 52 0.01 3.92 -13.29
N PRO A 53 1.05 4.00 -12.46
CA PRO A 53 1.61 2.82 -11.83
C PRO A 53 0.54 2.00 -11.09
N PHE A 54 0.73 0.69 -11.04
CA PHE A 54 -0.20 -0.16 -10.28
C PHE A 54 0.52 -1.06 -9.29
N PHE A 55 -0.25 -1.47 -8.29
CA PHE A 55 0.20 -2.31 -7.20
C PHE A 55 -0.55 -3.63 -7.23
N VAL A 56 0.18 -4.73 -7.23
CA VAL A 56 -0.38 -6.09 -7.24
C VAL A 56 -0.21 -6.73 -5.88
N VAL A 57 -1.30 -7.22 -5.33
CA VAL A 57 -1.29 -8.06 -4.13
C VAL A 57 -1.71 -9.46 -4.55
N ALA A 58 -0.85 -10.44 -4.33
CA ALA A 58 -1.04 -11.81 -4.80
C ALA A 58 -0.87 -12.82 -3.67
N ALA A 59 -1.53 -13.96 -3.81
CA ALA A 59 -1.32 -15.13 -2.96
C ALA A 59 -1.24 -16.39 -3.82
N GLY A 60 -0.66 -17.45 -3.29
CA GLY A 60 -0.48 -18.69 -4.03
C GLY A 60 0.59 -18.55 -5.10
N ARG A 61 0.34 -19.12 -6.27
CA ARG A 61 1.27 -19.15 -7.39
C ARG A 61 0.62 -18.62 -8.67
N PRO A 62 0.38 -17.30 -8.78
CA PRO A 62 -0.12 -16.73 -10.02
C PRO A 62 0.82 -17.06 -11.18
N SER A 63 0.26 -17.22 -12.39
CA SER A 63 1.01 -17.65 -13.56
C SER A 63 2.18 -16.73 -13.95
N PHE A 64 2.09 -15.45 -13.60
CA PHE A 64 3.13 -14.44 -13.86
C PHE A 64 4.20 -14.36 -12.75
N TRP A 65 4.04 -15.14 -11.67
CA TRP A 65 5.03 -15.25 -10.59
C TRP A 65 5.87 -16.52 -10.80
N GLY A 66 6.99 -16.58 -10.21
CA GLY A 66 7.81 -17.79 -10.29
C GLY A 66 7.33 -18.88 -9.30
N PRO A 67 7.94 -20.07 -9.35
CA PRO A 67 7.59 -21.18 -8.46
C PRO A 67 7.89 -20.89 -6.98
N GLU A 68 8.64 -19.85 -6.70
CA GLU A 68 9.03 -19.41 -5.35
C GLU A 68 8.08 -18.39 -4.73
N ALA A 69 6.89 -18.18 -5.36
CA ALA A 69 5.91 -17.23 -4.84
C ALA A 69 5.48 -17.61 -3.42
N ARG A 70 5.81 -16.75 -2.47
CA ARG A 70 5.48 -16.84 -1.05
C ARG A 70 5.63 -15.49 -0.39
N PRO A 71 4.99 -15.24 0.78
CA PRO A 71 5.29 -14.06 1.57
C PRO A 71 6.79 -13.95 1.82
N SER A 72 7.32 -12.75 1.64
CA SER A 72 8.76 -12.53 1.73
C SER A 72 9.26 -12.72 3.17
N ALA A 73 10.36 -13.45 3.32
CA ALA A 73 11.10 -13.50 4.58
C ALA A 73 11.88 -12.19 4.83
N SER A 74 12.07 -11.39 3.78
CA SER A 74 12.68 -10.06 3.85
C SER A 74 11.63 -9.03 3.50
N PRO A 75 11.02 -8.36 4.49
CA PRO A 75 9.99 -7.36 4.26
C PRO A 75 10.47 -6.24 3.35
N ILE A 76 9.57 -5.75 2.52
CA ILE A 76 9.84 -4.61 1.64
C ILE A 76 9.34 -3.31 2.28
N HIS A 77 9.82 -2.20 1.76
CA HIS A 77 9.33 -0.86 2.07
C HIS A 77 8.75 -0.21 0.83
N LEU A 78 7.50 0.25 0.92
CA LEU A 78 6.81 0.98 -0.13
C LEU A 78 6.25 2.29 0.42
N CYS A 79 6.49 3.38 -0.30
CA CYS A 79 5.87 4.67 0.00
C CYS A 79 4.93 5.06 -1.14
N PHE A 80 3.68 5.33 -0.78
CA PHE A 80 2.66 5.83 -1.68
C PHE A 80 2.53 7.34 -1.51
N THR A 81 2.51 8.07 -2.61
CA THR A 81 2.29 9.52 -2.58
C THR A 81 0.86 9.84 -2.15
N ALA A 82 0.72 10.74 -1.18
CA ALA A 82 -0.56 11.21 -0.71
C ALA A 82 -0.90 12.60 -1.28
N PRO A 83 -2.19 12.87 -1.57
CA PRO A 83 -2.58 14.18 -2.10
C PRO A 83 -2.65 15.28 -1.03
N SER A 84 -2.71 14.92 0.26
CA SER A 84 -2.85 15.87 1.36
C SER A 84 -2.39 15.26 2.69
N LYS A 85 -2.15 16.09 3.69
CA LYS A 85 -1.92 15.64 5.07
C LYS A 85 -3.09 14.81 5.59
N SER A 86 -4.32 15.25 5.33
CA SER A 86 -5.53 14.53 5.74
C SER A 86 -5.57 13.11 5.16
N ALA A 87 -5.11 12.91 3.93
CA ALA A 87 -5.02 11.59 3.32
C ALA A 87 -4.01 10.70 4.06
N VAL A 88 -2.86 11.24 4.47
CA VAL A 88 -1.87 10.52 5.29
C VAL A 88 -2.46 10.14 6.65
N ASP A 89 -3.15 11.07 7.30
CA ASP A 89 -3.79 10.82 8.60
C ASP A 89 -4.83 9.70 8.49
N ARG A 90 -5.65 9.73 7.45
CA ARG A 90 -6.68 8.70 7.21
C ARG A 90 -6.08 7.33 6.86
N PHE A 91 -5.04 7.30 6.05
CA PHE A 91 -4.29 6.08 5.78
C PHE A 91 -3.87 5.40 7.09
N HIS A 92 -3.28 6.15 8.00
CA HIS A 92 -2.79 5.63 9.27
C HIS A 92 -3.94 5.17 10.19
N THR A 93 -4.95 6.02 10.38
CA THR A 93 -6.10 5.71 11.23
C THR A 93 -6.85 4.47 10.75
N ILE A 94 -7.12 4.37 9.45
CA ILE A 94 -7.79 3.20 8.86
C ILE A 94 -6.94 1.95 9.04
N GLY A 95 -5.64 2.03 8.75
CA GLY A 95 -4.75 0.88 8.83
C GLY A 95 -4.66 0.31 10.23
N VAL A 96 -4.50 1.16 11.24
CA VAL A 96 -4.47 0.72 12.64
C VAL A 96 -5.82 0.10 13.05
N SER A 97 -6.93 0.70 12.62
CA SER A 97 -8.27 0.16 12.93
C SER A 97 -8.52 -1.21 12.31
N LEU A 98 -7.87 -1.54 11.20
CA LEU A 98 -7.96 -2.84 10.53
C LEU A 98 -6.97 -3.88 11.06
N GLY A 99 -6.14 -3.50 12.03
CA GLY A 99 -5.21 -4.40 12.70
C GLY A 99 -3.77 -4.38 12.19
N ALA A 100 -3.40 -3.44 11.31
CA ALA A 100 -2.00 -3.20 10.98
C ALA A 100 -1.27 -2.64 12.20
N ARG A 101 0.01 -2.95 12.29
CA ARG A 101 0.84 -2.42 13.38
C ARG A 101 1.25 -0.99 13.07
N ASP A 102 1.07 -0.09 14.06
CA ASP A 102 1.61 1.26 14.00
C ASP A 102 3.14 1.21 13.95
N ASN A 103 3.71 1.83 12.92
CA ASN A 103 5.15 1.95 12.74
C ASN A 103 5.61 3.42 12.65
N GLY A 104 4.72 4.35 12.87
CA GLY A 104 4.97 5.78 12.90
C GLY A 104 3.72 6.58 12.60
N ALA A 105 3.18 7.26 13.62
CA ALA A 105 2.02 8.13 13.50
C ALA A 105 2.30 9.28 12.51
N PRO A 106 1.25 9.88 11.92
CA PRO A 106 1.42 11.00 10.99
C PRO A 106 2.23 12.15 11.58
N GLY A 107 3.17 12.66 10.80
CA GLY A 107 4.02 13.77 11.20
C GLY A 107 5.13 14.06 10.22
N ILE A 108 5.86 15.13 10.49
CA ILE A 108 7.06 15.48 9.72
C ILE A 108 8.22 14.62 10.24
N ARG A 109 8.84 13.83 9.37
CA ARG A 109 10.01 13.03 9.69
C ARG A 109 11.29 13.66 9.17
N ARG A 110 11.21 14.18 7.97
CA ARG A 110 12.30 14.86 7.27
C ARG A 110 11.69 16.05 6.55
N HIS A 111 11.79 17.23 7.16
CA HIS A 111 11.21 18.44 6.56
C HIS A 111 11.69 18.61 5.09
N PRO A 112 10.80 18.84 4.13
CA PRO A 112 9.37 19.13 4.28
C PRO A 112 8.46 17.90 4.03
N PHE A 113 8.86 16.71 4.42
CA PHE A 113 8.13 15.46 4.15
C PHE A 113 7.23 15.06 5.33
N TYR A 114 5.91 15.04 5.08
CA TYR A 114 4.89 14.61 6.04
C TYR A 114 4.45 13.20 5.69
N CYS A 115 4.53 12.27 6.63
CA CYS A 115 4.27 10.86 6.36
C CYS A 115 3.80 10.09 7.58
N ALA A 116 3.30 8.88 7.34
CA ALA A 116 2.94 7.89 8.34
C ALA A 116 3.32 6.49 7.85
N PHE A 117 3.54 5.58 8.79
CA PHE A 117 4.01 4.22 8.52
C PHE A 117 3.12 3.18 9.19
N LEU A 118 2.89 2.08 8.48
CA LEU A 118 2.20 0.90 8.96
C LEU A 118 3.05 -0.34 8.63
N ILE A 119 2.97 -1.36 9.48
CA ILE A 119 3.43 -2.70 9.12
C ILE A 119 2.19 -3.52 8.74
N ASP A 120 2.18 -4.06 7.53
CA ASP A 120 1.09 -4.90 7.06
C ASP A 120 1.10 -6.28 7.74
N PHE A 121 0.14 -7.14 7.36
CA PHE A 121 -0.01 -8.46 7.99
C PHE A 121 1.12 -9.44 7.66
N ASP A 122 1.94 -9.14 6.66
CA ASP A 122 3.08 -9.95 6.24
C ASP A 122 4.43 -9.32 6.61
N GLY A 123 4.43 -8.23 7.36
CA GLY A 123 5.63 -7.56 7.87
C GLY A 123 6.20 -6.49 6.96
N ASN A 124 5.51 -6.12 5.88
CA ASN A 124 5.96 -5.06 4.98
C ASN A 124 5.76 -3.67 5.58
N ASN A 125 6.73 -2.79 5.39
CA ASN A 125 6.68 -1.40 5.84
C ASN A 125 6.02 -0.53 4.76
N ILE A 126 4.79 -0.14 5.00
CA ILE A 126 3.99 0.67 4.07
C ILE A 126 3.91 2.09 4.59
N GLU A 127 4.22 3.03 3.72
CA GLU A 127 4.24 4.46 4.02
C GLU A 127 3.28 5.21 3.11
N ALA A 128 2.62 6.21 3.65
CA ALA A 128 1.97 7.26 2.88
C ALA A 128 2.65 8.59 3.18
N GLY A 129 2.95 9.38 2.16
CA GLY A 129 3.66 10.63 2.38
C GLY A 129 3.50 11.65 1.27
N LEU A 130 3.80 12.89 1.62
CA LEU A 130 3.85 13.99 0.66
C LEU A 130 4.88 15.03 1.07
N TYR A 131 5.44 15.71 0.06
CA TYR A 131 6.23 16.91 0.30
C TYR A 131 5.31 18.09 0.55
N LEU A 132 5.50 18.77 1.68
CA LEU A 132 4.79 20.01 1.96
C LEU A 132 5.32 21.11 1.07
N LYS A 133 4.42 21.93 0.54
CA LYS A 133 4.83 23.15 -0.14
C LYS A 133 5.43 24.08 0.89
N GLU A 134 6.52 24.73 0.56
CA GLU A 134 6.99 25.87 1.33
C GLU A 134 5.84 26.88 1.34
N ASP A 135 5.45 27.32 2.54
CA ASP A 135 4.50 28.40 2.65
C ASP A 135 5.08 29.59 1.88
N ALA A 136 4.29 30.16 0.97
CA ALA A 136 4.67 31.35 0.21
C ALA A 136 4.84 32.59 1.11
N GLN A 137 4.90 32.39 2.40
CA GLN A 137 5.20 33.37 3.44
C GLN A 137 6.45 32.92 4.17
N ALA A 138 7.49 33.49 3.72
CA ALA A 138 8.64 33.59 4.57
C ALA A 138 8.34 34.59 5.71
#